data_17fb0209875420ebf35fbb47d53596ab
#
_entry.id   17fb0209875420ebf35fbb47d53596ab
#
_cell.length_a   1.000
_cell.length_b   1.000
_cell.length_c   1.000
_cell.angle_alpha   90.00
_cell.angle_beta   90.00
_cell.angle_gamma   90.00
#
_symmetry.space_group_name_H-M   'P 1'
#
loop_
_entity.id
_entity.type
_entity.pdbx_description
1 polymer ?
#
loop_
_entity_poly.entity_id
_entity_poly.type
_entity_poly.pdbx_seq_one_letter_code
_entity_poly.pdbx_strand_id
1 'polypeptide(L)'
;NSLVVNTTGTGNTALGRSALDANTSASNNTAVGSNALGANTTGAENTASGKQALTVNTTGANNTAHGSRALGSNTTASNNTAVGRDALLLNTTGSSNIAMGSEALDANTTGDNNIAVGQSALGANTTANSNTAMGYSAMLTNTTGGNNTALGSNCLYYNTTAANNTAVGMNALLQNTTGTENTAVGALSLDASTTGTR
;
A
#
# COMPACT_ATOMS: atom_id res chain seq x y z
N ASN A 1 18.83 19.87 -10.26
CA ASN A 1 19.29 18.90 -11.24
C ASN A 1 18.47 17.61 -11.10
N SER A 2 18.43 16.78 -12.14
CA SER A 2 17.85 15.44 -12.16
C SER A 2 18.80 14.50 -12.88
N LEU A 3 18.78 13.20 -12.53
CA LEU A 3 19.59 12.16 -13.16
C LEU A 3 21.10 12.45 -13.23
N VAL A 4 21.65 13.01 -12.14
CA VAL A 4 23.02 13.62 -12.15
C VAL A 4 24.14 12.59 -12.23
N VAL A 5 23.95 11.41 -11.61
CA VAL A 5 25.02 10.39 -11.48
C VAL A 5 24.78 9.15 -12.36
N ASN A 6 23.83 9.19 -13.29
CA ASN A 6 23.54 8.04 -14.14
C ASN A 6 24.74 7.71 -15.04
N THR A 7 25.26 6.50 -14.96
CA THR A 7 26.44 6.04 -15.71
C THR A 7 26.10 5.07 -16.82
N THR A 8 25.30 4.06 -16.55
CA THR A 8 24.98 2.98 -17.49
C THR A 8 23.48 2.71 -17.63
N GLY A 9 22.64 3.30 -16.78
CA GLY A 9 21.18 3.14 -16.87
C GLY A 9 20.60 3.75 -18.14
N THR A 10 19.68 3.05 -18.78
CA THR A 10 19.03 3.45 -20.03
C THR A 10 17.51 3.53 -19.88
N GLY A 11 16.84 4.26 -20.78
CA GLY A 11 15.36 4.35 -20.77
C GLY A 11 14.77 5.10 -19.58
N ASN A 12 15.55 5.91 -18.87
CA ASN A 12 15.08 6.66 -17.72
C ASN A 12 14.49 8.03 -18.10
N THR A 13 13.38 8.40 -17.47
CA THR A 13 12.77 9.74 -17.57
C THR A 13 12.78 10.41 -16.22
N ALA A 14 13.37 11.60 -16.08
CA ALA A 14 13.43 12.35 -14.84
C ALA A 14 13.03 13.81 -15.06
N LEU A 15 11.94 14.23 -14.42
CA LEU A 15 11.42 15.60 -14.47
C LEU A 15 11.15 16.12 -13.05
N GLY A 16 11.96 17.03 -12.57
CA GLY A 16 11.82 17.65 -11.25
C GLY A 16 13.15 17.73 -10.51
N ARG A 17 13.20 18.58 -9.47
CA ARG A 17 14.39 18.73 -8.65
C ARG A 17 14.74 17.39 -7.97
N SER A 18 15.95 16.92 -8.13
CA SER A 18 16.49 15.67 -7.58
C SER A 18 15.65 14.42 -7.93
N ALA A 19 14.98 14.44 -9.09
CA ALA A 19 14.36 13.23 -9.62
C ALA A 19 15.45 12.28 -10.15
N LEU A 20 15.43 10.99 -9.72
CA LEU A 20 16.44 9.97 -10.04
C LEU A 20 17.90 10.42 -9.78
N ASP A 21 18.13 11.24 -8.75
CA ASP A 21 19.42 11.89 -8.55
C ASP A 21 20.53 10.90 -8.22
N ALA A 22 20.24 9.83 -7.48
CA ALA A 22 21.20 8.79 -7.11
C ALA A 22 21.27 7.61 -8.11
N ASN A 23 20.53 7.64 -9.22
CA ASN A 23 20.49 6.53 -10.17
C ASN A 23 21.85 6.35 -10.85
N THR A 24 22.44 5.17 -10.73
CA THR A 24 23.73 4.87 -11.36
C THR A 24 23.59 3.93 -12.57
N SER A 25 22.91 2.82 -12.42
CA SER A 25 22.82 1.77 -13.43
C SER A 25 21.40 1.26 -13.70
N ALA A 26 20.41 1.68 -12.91
CA ALA A 26 19.05 1.23 -13.09
C ALA A 26 18.43 1.79 -14.38
N SER A 27 17.60 0.98 -15.03
CA SER A 27 16.98 1.29 -16.32
C SER A 27 15.46 1.32 -16.25
N ASN A 28 14.84 1.97 -17.24
CA ASN A 28 13.41 2.00 -17.46
C ASN A 28 12.61 2.61 -16.29
N ASN A 29 13.19 3.56 -15.57
CA ASN A 29 12.49 4.28 -14.50
C ASN A 29 11.87 5.58 -15.02
N THR A 30 10.68 5.90 -14.56
CA THR A 30 10.02 7.20 -14.78
C THR A 30 9.84 7.92 -13.46
N ALA A 31 10.45 9.10 -13.31
CA ALA A 31 10.35 9.94 -12.11
C ALA A 31 9.90 11.36 -12.48
N VAL A 32 8.70 11.73 -12.05
CA VAL A 32 8.12 13.06 -12.29
C VAL A 32 7.74 13.68 -10.94
N GLY A 33 8.47 14.68 -10.51
CA GLY A 33 8.23 15.37 -9.24
C GLY A 33 9.51 15.62 -8.45
N SER A 34 9.46 16.57 -7.52
CA SER A 34 10.60 16.84 -6.64
C SER A 34 10.92 15.65 -5.76
N ASN A 35 12.16 15.15 -5.80
CA ASN A 35 12.69 13.98 -5.11
C ASN A 35 11.96 12.66 -5.45
N ALA A 36 11.28 12.56 -6.58
CA ALA A 36 10.74 11.28 -7.05
C ALA A 36 11.89 10.32 -7.38
N LEU A 37 11.88 9.10 -6.81
CA LEU A 37 12.97 8.10 -6.93
C LEU A 37 14.37 8.68 -6.61
N GLY A 38 14.43 9.65 -5.68
CA GLY A 38 15.67 10.41 -5.43
C GLY A 38 16.85 9.55 -4.98
N ALA A 39 16.61 8.49 -4.19
CA ALA A 39 17.65 7.58 -3.67
C ALA A 39 17.81 6.30 -4.50
N ASN A 40 17.10 6.13 -5.63
CA ASN A 40 17.17 4.90 -6.41
C ASN A 40 18.56 4.68 -7.00
N THR A 41 19.16 3.52 -6.75
CA THR A 41 20.50 3.20 -7.27
C THR A 41 20.45 2.15 -8.38
N THR A 42 19.84 1.00 -8.11
CA THR A 42 19.79 -0.16 -9.00
C THR A 42 18.38 -0.71 -9.26
N GLY A 43 17.34 -0.17 -8.59
CA GLY A 43 15.95 -0.58 -8.82
C GLY A 43 15.46 -0.18 -10.20
N ALA A 44 15.04 -1.14 -11.03
CA ALA A 44 14.57 -0.91 -12.39
C ALA A 44 13.03 -0.94 -12.50
N GLU A 45 12.53 -0.40 -13.61
CA GLU A 45 11.11 -0.51 -13.97
C GLU A 45 10.15 0.12 -12.94
N ASN A 46 10.58 1.17 -12.26
CA ASN A 46 9.73 1.91 -11.35
C ASN A 46 9.11 3.14 -12.02
N THR A 47 7.87 3.42 -11.70
CA THR A 47 7.17 4.66 -12.07
C THR A 47 6.82 5.45 -10.82
N ALA A 48 7.37 6.64 -10.68
CA ALA A 48 7.08 7.57 -9.58
C ALA A 48 6.59 8.91 -10.13
N SER A 49 5.34 9.26 -9.85
CA SER A 49 4.74 10.53 -10.26
C SER A 49 4.14 11.24 -9.05
N GLY A 50 4.83 12.24 -8.54
CA GLY A 50 4.46 13.02 -7.36
C GLY A 50 5.67 13.45 -6.54
N LYS A 51 5.48 14.51 -5.75
CA LYS A 51 6.53 14.96 -4.81
C LYS A 51 6.87 13.81 -3.84
N GLN A 52 8.14 13.41 -3.78
CA GLN A 52 8.65 12.37 -2.87
C GLN A 52 8.02 10.98 -3.08
N ALA A 53 7.43 10.69 -4.24
CA ALA A 53 7.04 9.33 -4.58
C ALA A 53 8.29 8.44 -4.69
N LEU A 54 8.30 7.27 -4.02
CA LEU A 54 9.44 6.33 -3.95
C LEU A 54 10.78 7.00 -3.56
N THR A 55 10.74 8.02 -2.72
CA THR A 55 11.90 8.90 -2.50
C THR A 55 13.13 8.18 -1.93
N VAL A 56 12.94 7.13 -1.09
CA VAL A 56 14.05 6.38 -0.48
C VAL A 56 14.25 4.98 -1.08
N ASN A 57 13.56 4.66 -2.17
CA ASN A 57 13.78 3.39 -2.88
C ASN A 57 15.25 3.28 -3.31
N THR A 58 15.89 2.16 -2.99
CA THR A 58 17.29 1.92 -3.39
C THR A 58 17.40 0.85 -4.46
N THR A 59 16.82 -0.33 -4.21
CA THR A 59 16.93 -1.51 -5.08
C THR A 59 15.58 -2.11 -5.47
N GLY A 60 14.46 -1.66 -4.86
CA GLY A 60 13.12 -2.14 -5.20
C GLY A 60 12.78 -1.89 -6.68
N ALA A 61 12.16 -2.87 -7.34
CA ALA A 61 11.84 -2.85 -8.75
C ALA A 61 10.34 -3.06 -9.01
N ASN A 62 9.89 -2.67 -10.21
CA ASN A 62 8.51 -2.89 -10.65
C ASN A 62 7.46 -2.22 -9.73
N ASN A 63 7.79 -1.08 -9.14
CA ASN A 63 6.84 -0.34 -8.31
C ASN A 63 6.19 0.79 -9.10
N THR A 64 4.90 1.00 -8.89
CA THR A 64 4.14 2.14 -9.40
C THR A 64 3.68 3.01 -8.24
N ALA A 65 4.14 4.25 -8.18
CA ALA A 65 3.76 5.23 -7.16
C ALA A 65 3.23 6.51 -7.82
N HIS A 66 1.95 6.77 -7.69
CA HIS A 66 1.30 7.97 -8.21
C HIS A 66 0.62 8.77 -7.10
N GLY A 67 1.20 9.88 -6.71
CA GLY A 67 0.74 10.74 -5.62
C GLY A 67 1.87 11.25 -4.76
N SER A 68 1.61 12.33 -4.01
CA SER A 68 2.60 12.86 -3.04
C SER A 68 2.90 11.81 -1.98
N ARG A 69 4.17 11.47 -1.79
CA ARG A 69 4.71 10.49 -0.83
C ARG A 69 4.18 9.05 -1.00
N ALA A 70 3.56 8.72 -2.13
CA ALA A 70 3.20 7.32 -2.41
C ALA A 70 4.46 6.45 -2.37
N LEU A 71 4.42 5.32 -1.60
CA LEU A 71 5.59 4.45 -1.34
C LEU A 71 6.82 5.22 -0.82
N GLY A 72 6.59 6.28 -0.02
CA GLY A 72 7.66 7.21 0.39
C GLY A 72 8.79 6.56 1.17
N SER A 73 8.54 5.52 1.96
CA SER A 73 9.52 4.79 2.78
C SER A 73 10.00 3.48 2.16
N ASN A 74 9.57 3.15 0.93
CA ASN A 74 9.98 1.91 0.26
C ASN A 74 11.50 1.89 0.04
N THR A 75 12.17 0.85 0.50
CA THR A 75 13.63 0.72 0.32
C THR A 75 14.00 -0.35 -0.70
N THR A 76 13.55 -1.56 -0.50
CA THR A 76 13.92 -2.75 -1.29
C THR A 76 12.72 -3.52 -1.84
N ALA A 77 11.50 -3.19 -1.40
CA ALA A 77 10.30 -3.91 -1.80
C ALA A 77 9.96 -3.71 -3.27
N SER A 78 9.38 -4.72 -3.88
CA SER A 78 9.07 -4.77 -5.31
C SER A 78 7.59 -5.11 -5.58
N ASN A 79 7.15 -4.83 -6.80
CA ASN A 79 5.84 -5.19 -7.30
C ASN A 79 4.67 -4.52 -6.56
N ASN A 80 4.88 -3.34 -5.99
CA ASN A 80 3.83 -2.59 -5.31
C ASN A 80 3.19 -1.55 -6.24
N THR A 81 1.88 -1.35 -6.09
CA THR A 81 1.13 -0.28 -6.75
C THR A 81 0.50 0.63 -5.71
N ALA A 82 0.88 1.89 -5.70
CA ALA A 82 0.36 2.91 -4.78
C ALA A 82 -0.17 4.13 -5.58
N VAL A 83 -1.46 4.39 -5.49
CA VAL A 83 -2.12 5.52 -6.16
C VAL A 83 -2.89 6.34 -5.14
N GLY A 84 -2.43 7.52 -4.83
CA GLY A 84 -3.02 8.43 -3.86
C GLY A 84 -1.97 9.08 -2.97
N ARG A 85 -2.35 10.20 -2.32
CA ARG A 85 -1.48 10.83 -1.31
C ARG A 85 -1.27 9.85 -0.16
N ASP A 86 -0.02 9.63 0.21
CA ASP A 86 0.38 8.77 1.32
C ASP A 86 -0.02 7.28 1.20
N ALA A 87 -0.44 6.82 0.01
CA ALA A 87 -0.69 5.40 -0.21
C ALA A 87 0.61 4.59 -0.02
N LEU A 88 0.55 3.51 0.82
CA LEU A 88 1.72 2.69 1.20
C LEU A 88 2.90 3.51 1.75
N LEU A 89 2.63 4.62 2.46
CA LEU A 89 3.67 5.57 2.89
C LEU A 89 4.81 4.91 3.66
N LEU A 90 4.50 4.09 4.68
CA LEU A 90 5.49 3.50 5.59
C LEU A 90 6.01 2.12 5.14
N ASN A 91 5.61 1.64 3.97
CA ASN A 91 6.08 0.37 3.45
C ASN A 91 7.61 0.37 3.28
N THR A 92 8.29 -0.60 3.89
CA THR A 92 9.76 -0.74 3.77
C THR A 92 10.15 -1.92 2.91
N THR A 93 9.65 -3.10 3.22
CA THR A 93 9.99 -4.37 2.56
C THR A 93 8.80 -5.19 2.09
N GLY A 94 7.56 -4.79 2.41
CA GLY A 94 6.34 -5.48 1.96
C GLY A 94 6.17 -5.41 0.45
N SER A 95 5.94 -6.54 -0.20
CA SER A 95 5.88 -6.68 -1.66
C SER A 95 4.50 -7.11 -2.16
N SER A 96 4.24 -6.86 -3.44
CA SER A 96 3.00 -7.28 -4.10
C SER A 96 1.73 -6.70 -3.48
N ASN A 97 1.79 -5.48 -2.97
CA ASN A 97 0.65 -4.78 -2.42
C ASN A 97 0.04 -3.81 -3.45
N ILE A 98 -1.28 -3.66 -3.40
CA ILE A 98 -2.04 -2.67 -4.18
C ILE A 98 -2.74 -1.73 -3.19
N ALA A 99 -2.43 -0.44 -3.25
CA ALA A 99 -3.07 0.62 -2.46
C ALA A 99 -3.58 1.72 -3.39
N MET A 100 -4.88 1.91 -3.46
CA MET A 100 -5.52 2.93 -4.30
C MET A 100 -6.48 3.77 -3.46
N GLY A 101 -6.10 4.99 -3.14
CA GLY A 101 -6.82 5.94 -2.30
C GLY A 101 -5.87 6.73 -1.41
N SER A 102 -6.30 7.90 -0.93
CA SER A 102 -5.51 8.64 0.06
C SER A 102 -5.37 7.80 1.33
N GLU A 103 -4.14 7.64 1.84
CA GLU A 103 -3.84 6.91 3.07
C GLU A 103 -4.28 5.42 3.03
N ALA A 104 -4.45 4.83 1.84
CA ALA A 104 -4.67 3.39 1.72
C ALA A 104 -3.38 2.64 2.09
N LEU A 105 -3.49 1.68 3.02
CA LEU A 105 -2.38 0.83 3.49
C LEU A 105 -1.16 1.63 3.98
N ASP A 106 -1.37 2.85 4.50
CA ASP A 106 -0.30 3.80 4.79
C ASP A 106 0.64 3.37 5.93
N ALA A 107 0.15 2.61 6.92
CA ALA A 107 0.96 2.10 8.03
C ALA A 107 1.69 0.78 7.71
N ASN A 108 1.47 0.16 6.55
CA ASN A 108 2.11 -1.13 6.21
C ASN A 108 3.63 -0.99 6.22
N THR A 109 4.32 -1.91 6.90
CA THR A 109 5.79 -1.93 6.92
C THR A 109 6.34 -3.13 6.16
N THR A 110 5.87 -4.33 6.45
CA THR A 110 6.39 -5.59 5.91
C THR A 110 5.31 -6.53 5.36
N GLY A 111 4.02 -6.19 5.49
CA GLY A 111 2.92 -7.04 4.99
C GLY A 111 2.93 -7.17 3.47
N ASP A 112 2.69 -8.39 2.98
CA ASP A 112 2.69 -8.75 1.57
C ASP A 112 1.29 -9.07 1.04
N ASN A 113 1.09 -8.95 -0.27
CA ASN A 113 -0.09 -9.44 -0.99
C ASN A 113 -1.41 -8.83 -0.50
N ASN A 114 -1.40 -7.59 -0.04
CA ASN A 114 -2.61 -6.89 0.39
C ASN A 114 -3.19 -6.03 -0.75
N ILE A 115 -4.50 -5.98 -0.83
CA ILE A 115 -5.25 -5.11 -1.74
C ILE A 115 -6.08 -4.13 -0.90
N ALA A 116 -5.80 -2.84 -1.02
CA ALA A 116 -6.53 -1.77 -0.35
C ALA A 116 -7.03 -0.74 -1.38
N VAL A 117 -8.32 -0.67 -1.59
CA VAL A 117 -8.94 0.27 -2.54
C VAL A 117 -9.99 1.11 -1.82
N GLY A 118 -9.72 2.39 -1.65
CA GLY A 118 -10.56 3.34 -0.93
C GLY A 118 -9.72 4.19 0.03
N GLN A 119 -10.22 5.37 0.38
CA GLN A 119 -9.55 6.20 1.37
C GLN A 119 -9.43 5.45 2.69
N SER A 120 -8.23 5.41 3.25
CA SER A 120 -7.87 4.76 4.53
C SER A 120 -8.23 3.26 4.61
N ALA A 121 -8.45 2.57 3.49
CA ALA A 121 -8.62 1.12 3.47
C ALA A 121 -7.34 0.46 4.00
N LEU A 122 -7.45 -0.49 4.96
CA LEU A 122 -6.31 -1.13 5.64
C LEU A 122 -5.30 -0.14 6.24
N GLY A 123 -5.75 1.06 6.66
CA GLY A 123 -4.86 2.14 7.09
C GLY A 123 -3.92 1.76 8.23
N ALA A 124 -4.35 0.98 9.21
CA ALA A 124 -3.52 0.57 10.35
C ALA A 124 -2.76 -0.76 10.14
N ASN A 125 -2.84 -1.40 8.97
CA ASN A 125 -2.14 -2.65 8.71
C ASN A 125 -0.62 -2.46 8.81
N THR A 126 0.05 -3.25 9.63
CA THR A 126 1.52 -3.15 9.78
C THR A 126 2.26 -4.32 9.14
N THR A 127 1.87 -5.53 9.45
CA THR A 127 2.59 -6.75 9.05
C THR A 127 1.69 -7.84 8.48
N ALA A 128 0.37 -7.65 8.49
CA ALA A 128 -0.55 -8.68 8.01
C ALA A 128 -0.50 -8.85 6.50
N ASN A 129 -0.73 -10.08 6.06
CA ASN A 129 -0.65 -10.49 4.66
C ASN A 129 -2.02 -10.92 4.11
N SER A 130 -2.14 -10.86 2.80
CA SER A 130 -3.23 -11.49 2.05
C SER A 130 -4.63 -10.96 2.42
N ASN A 131 -4.73 -9.68 2.75
CA ASN A 131 -6.02 -9.03 2.98
C ASN A 131 -6.52 -8.33 1.72
N THR A 132 -7.83 -8.36 1.52
CA THR A 132 -8.51 -7.59 0.47
C THR A 132 -9.52 -6.65 1.12
N ALA A 133 -9.29 -5.35 1.05
CA ALA A 133 -10.17 -4.31 1.56
C ALA A 133 -10.57 -3.34 0.44
N MET A 134 -11.85 -3.29 0.10
CA MET A 134 -12.37 -2.40 -0.93
C MET A 134 -13.56 -1.60 -0.39
N GLY A 135 -13.36 -0.30 -0.18
CA GLY A 135 -14.34 0.64 0.35
C GLY A 135 -13.70 1.68 1.26
N TYR A 136 -14.39 2.79 1.48
CA TYR A 136 -13.97 3.80 2.45
C TYR A 136 -13.78 3.17 3.83
N SER A 137 -12.59 3.31 4.43
CA SER A 137 -12.22 2.78 5.74
C SER A 137 -12.51 1.28 5.95
N ALA A 138 -12.55 0.48 4.88
CA ALA A 138 -12.65 -0.97 5.00
C ALA A 138 -11.41 -1.52 5.73
N MET A 139 -11.61 -2.30 6.79
CA MET A 139 -10.57 -2.87 7.66
C MET A 139 -9.60 -1.82 8.24
N LEU A 140 -10.09 -0.60 8.54
CA LEU A 140 -9.23 0.51 8.94
C LEU A 140 -8.28 0.16 10.09
N THR A 141 -8.76 -0.52 11.15
CA THR A 141 -7.98 -0.78 12.36
C THR A 141 -7.24 -2.12 12.37
N ASN A 142 -7.27 -2.87 11.26
CA ASN A 142 -6.54 -4.14 11.18
C ASN A 142 -5.03 -3.90 11.32
N THR A 143 -4.38 -4.62 12.22
CA THR A 143 -2.93 -4.50 12.42
C THR A 143 -2.16 -5.74 11.95
N THR A 144 -2.57 -6.92 12.41
CA THR A 144 -1.87 -8.19 12.15
C THR A 144 -2.78 -9.32 11.68
N GLY A 145 -4.10 -9.10 11.59
CA GLY A 145 -5.05 -10.11 11.07
C GLY A 145 -4.89 -10.33 9.57
N GLY A 146 -4.60 -11.56 9.15
CA GLY A 146 -4.39 -11.93 7.74
C GLY A 146 -5.56 -12.67 7.11
N ASN A 147 -5.52 -12.79 5.78
CA ASN A 147 -6.49 -13.56 4.99
C ASN A 147 -7.95 -13.10 5.14
N ASN A 148 -8.18 -11.82 5.34
CA ASN A 148 -9.52 -11.26 5.44
C ASN A 148 -9.96 -10.65 4.10
N THR A 149 -11.26 -10.74 3.82
CA THR A 149 -11.90 -10.07 2.68
C THR A 149 -12.97 -9.12 3.19
N ALA A 150 -12.84 -7.83 2.89
CA ALA A 150 -13.77 -6.77 3.26
C ALA A 150 -14.17 -5.96 2.02
N LEU A 151 -15.41 -6.10 1.57
CA LEU A 151 -15.94 -5.38 0.41
C LEU A 151 -17.13 -4.51 0.85
N GLY A 152 -16.93 -3.21 1.00
CA GLY A 152 -17.93 -2.24 1.42
C GLY A 152 -17.37 -1.19 2.36
N SER A 153 -18.02 -0.04 2.45
CA SER A 153 -17.64 1.03 3.38
C SER A 153 -17.71 0.53 4.82
N ASN A 154 -16.67 0.79 5.62
CA ASN A 154 -16.50 0.40 7.02
C ASN A 154 -16.69 -1.12 7.29
N CYS A 155 -16.55 -1.95 6.28
CA CYS A 155 -16.61 -3.39 6.43
C CYS A 155 -15.39 -3.88 7.24
N LEU A 156 -15.61 -4.74 8.27
CA LEU A 156 -14.56 -5.17 9.21
C LEU A 156 -13.75 -4.01 9.85
N TYR A 157 -14.39 -2.87 10.07
CA TYR A 157 -13.71 -1.64 10.49
C TYR A 157 -12.86 -1.82 11.75
N TYR A 158 -13.42 -2.45 12.83
CA TYR A 158 -12.74 -2.64 14.11
C TYR A 158 -11.95 -3.95 14.21
N ASN A 159 -11.78 -4.68 13.10
CA ASN A 159 -10.92 -5.86 13.09
C ASN A 159 -9.48 -5.46 13.44
N THR A 160 -8.89 -6.09 14.43
CA THR A 160 -7.51 -5.79 14.84
C THR A 160 -6.53 -6.91 14.48
N THR A 161 -6.82 -8.10 14.97
CA THR A 161 -5.93 -9.26 14.84
C THR A 161 -6.63 -10.50 14.26
N ALA A 162 -7.95 -10.42 14.07
CA ALA A 162 -8.74 -11.56 13.58
C ALA A 162 -8.41 -11.89 12.12
N ALA A 163 -8.45 -13.16 11.80
CA ALA A 163 -8.08 -13.70 10.50
C ALA A 163 -9.20 -14.54 9.85
N ASN A 164 -9.08 -14.77 8.55
CA ASN A 164 -9.95 -15.66 7.77
C ASN A 164 -11.43 -15.22 7.77
N ASN A 165 -11.71 -13.93 7.88
CA ASN A 165 -13.08 -13.42 7.80
C ASN A 165 -13.42 -12.94 6.40
N THR A 166 -14.66 -13.18 5.97
CA THR A 166 -15.23 -12.65 4.73
C THR A 166 -16.44 -11.77 5.06
N ALA A 167 -16.35 -10.50 4.74
CA ALA A 167 -17.41 -9.53 4.96
C ALA A 167 -17.71 -8.75 3.68
N VAL A 168 -18.95 -8.80 3.22
CA VAL A 168 -19.39 -8.13 2.00
C VAL A 168 -20.65 -7.31 2.29
N GLY A 169 -20.55 -6.00 2.19
CA GLY A 169 -21.63 -5.06 2.45
C GLY A 169 -21.20 -3.92 3.37
N MET A 170 -21.88 -2.78 3.30
CA MET A 170 -21.62 -1.64 4.19
C MET A 170 -21.79 -2.07 5.65
N ASN A 171 -20.80 -1.80 6.50
CA ASN A 171 -20.77 -2.14 7.92
C ASN A 171 -20.93 -3.66 8.22
N ALA A 172 -20.70 -4.55 7.27
CA ALA A 172 -20.69 -5.99 7.57
C ALA A 172 -19.51 -6.31 8.52
N LEU A 173 -19.76 -7.10 9.58
CA LEU A 173 -18.79 -7.40 10.65
C LEU A 173 -18.12 -6.15 11.24
N LEU A 174 -18.84 -5.03 11.35
CA LEU A 174 -18.29 -3.74 11.76
C LEU A 174 -17.50 -3.82 13.07
N GLN A 175 -18.09 -4.45 14.10
CA GLN A 175 -17.56 -4.52 15.48
C GLN A 175 -16.65 -5.74 15.71
N ASN A 176 -16.38 -6.57 14.71
CA ASN A 176 -15.52 -7.72 14.91
C ASN A 176 -14.10 -7.27 15.28
N THR A 177 -13.60 -7.74 16.41
CA THR A 177 -12.25 -7.41 16.89
C THR A 177 -11.31 -8.62 16.78
N THR A 178 -11.73 -9.77 17.29
CA THR A 178 -10.91 -10.98 17.38
C THR A 178 -11.60 -12.25 16.85
N GLY A 179 -12.87 -12.17 16.42
CA GLY A 179 -13.60 -13.31 15.85
C GLY A 179 -13.01 -13.75 14.52
N THR A 180 -12.77 -15.04 14.35
CA THR A 180 -12.14 -15.62 13.15
C THR A 180 -13.11 -16.49 12.37
N GLU A 181 -12.81 -16.71 11.08
CA GLU A 181 -13.54 -17.64 10.20
C GLU A 181 -15.01 -17.28 9.98
N ASN A 182 -15.40 -16.03 10.20
CA ASN A 182 -16.77 -15.58 10.01
C ASN A 182 -17.04 -15.22 8.54
N THR A 183 -18.23 -15.52 8.07
CA THR A 183 -18.74 -15.05 6.77
C THR A 183 -20.01 -14.23 6.97
N ALA A 184 -19.98 -12.96 6.54
CA ALA A 184 -21.10 -12.04 6.60
C ALA A 184 -21.33 -11.39 5.24
N VAL A 185 -22.51 -11.59 4.66
CA VAL A 185 -22.88 -11.00 3.36
C VAL A 185 -24.18 -10.23 3.51
N GLY A 186 -24.16 -8.96 3.16
CA GLY A 186 -25.27 -8.02 3.29
C GLY A 186 -24.90 -6.81 4.14
N ALA A 187 -25.55 -5.68 3.87
CA ALA A 187 -25.35 -4.48 4.69
C ALA A 187 -25.77 -4.75 6.15
N LEU A 188 -24.94 -4.30 7.11
CA LEU A 188 -25.15 -4.50 8.56
C LEU A 188 -25.20 -5.97 9.01
N SER A 189 -24.77 -6.92 8.18
CA SER A 189 -24.73 -8.33 8.59
C SER A 189 -23.65 -8.56 9.65
N LEU A 190 -24.04 -9.22 10.76
CA LEU A 190 -23.17 -9.47 11.93
C LEU A 190 -22.44 -8.22 12.45
N ASP A 191 -23.04 -7.03 12.31
CA ASP A 191 -22.42 -5.74 12.62
C ASP A 191 -22.08 -5.57 14.10
N ALA A 192 -22.80 -6.23 15.01
CA ALA A 192 -22.57 -6.21 16.46
C ALA A 192 -21.73 -7.40 16.97
N SER A 193 -21.28 -8.32 16.09
CA SER A 193 -20.43 -9.45 16.51
C SER A 193 -19.01 -8.96 16.82
N THR A 194 -18.50 -9.27 18.00
CA THR A 194 -17.17 -8.80 18.45
C THR A 194 -16.11 -9.90 18.45
N THR A 195 -16.45 -11.08 18.94
CA THR A 195 -15.51 -12.20 19.18
C THR A 195 -16.05 -13.55 18.69
N GLY A 196 -17.22 -13.56 18.04
CA GLY A 196 -17.83 -14.78 17.53
C GLY A 196 -16.91 -15.48 16.51
N THR A 197 -16.81 -16.79 16.61
CA THR A 197 -16.16 -17.63 15.63
C THR A 197 -17.17 -18.63 15.09
N ARG A 198 -17.00 -19.06 13.84
CA ARG A 198 -17.84 -20.06 13.20
C ARG A 198 -18.05 -21.32 14.07
#